data_fed8b35ed52befcc10dd9a3700074054
#
_entry.id   fed8b35ed52befcc10dd9a3700074054
#
_cell.length_a   1.000
_cell.length_b   1.000
_cell.length_c   1.000
_cell.angle_alpha   90.00
_cell.angle_beta   90.00
_cell.angle_gamma   90.00
#
_symmetry.space_group_name_H-M   'P 1'
#
loop_
_entity.id
_entity.type
_entity.pdbx_description
1 polymer ?
#
loop_
_entity_poly.entity_id
_entity_poly.type
_entity_poly.pdbx_seq_one_letter_code
_entity_poly.pdbx_strand_id
1 'polypeptide(L)'
;MRLSFLVEEHYRHDGMPNEVIRQLNAWGHRVDVVRPGGSLLRMSEVMGSGTHDAWVLKTVSGGPGLTLLEAAAAAGMTTVNDARSIRGVRDKALAAAIGRTRGLPMPPTYAAAQPELLREVPAAEYPLVVKPADGSSGRAVHLVSSPAELEALLPRLAGEHMLIAQPYVTNSGTDIKVYGVGGELFATERCSPLHPDPAVRERRVPLSAEVAAIAAQVGAVYGLDLYGVDVLLGPDGPVVVDVNDFPSFRQVPDAAARVARAVLGLARAGSPTAQPAAGGRPRTHGLPLPIPAQGSPLQASSAPGTPVQAGPVQAGPVQSPARAGEAAL
;
A
#
# COMPACT_ATOMS: atom_id res chain seq x y z
N MET A 1 5.83 26.51 -11.23
CA MET A 1 5.38 25.16 -11.65
C MET A 1 3.88 25.07 -11.45
N ARG A 2 3.23 24.22 -12.21
CA ARG A 2 1.83 23.85 -12.05
C ARG A 2 1.74 22.38 -11.62
N LEU A 3 1.15 22.10 -10.48
CA LEU A 3 1.09 20.78 -9.89
C LEU A 3 -0.37 20.33 -9.78
N SER A 4 -0.63 19.02 -9.94
CA SER A 4 -1.92 18.41 -9.68
C SER A 4 -1.84 17.58 -8.40
N PHE A 5 -2.65 17.90 -7.38
CA PHE A 5 -2.75 17.12 -6.16
C PHE A 5 -4.00 16.25 -6.18
N LEU A 6 -3.79 14.95 -6.15
CA LEU A 6 -4.85 13.97 -5.95
C LEU A 6 -5.06 13.81 -4.45
N VAL A 7 -6.14 14.40 -3.94
CA VAL A 7 -6.50 14.36 -2.50
C VAL A 7 -7.86 13.71 -2.36
N GLU A 8 -7.92 12.52 -1.79
CA GLU A 8 -9.19 11.85 -1.54
C GLU A 8 -10.03 12.57 -0.50
N GLU A 9 -11.34 12.35 -0.55
CA GLU A 9 -12.32 13.03 0.31
C GLU A 9 -12.03 12.81 1.80
N HIS A 10 -11.50 11.63 2.15
CA HIS A 10 -11.05 11.33 3.51
C HIS A 10 -10.04 12.35 4.06
N TYR A 11 -9.19 12.91 3.20
CA TYR A 11 -8.16 13.91 3.56
C TYR A 11 -8.58 15.35 3.27
N ARG A 12 -9.85 15.62 2.94
CA ARG A 12 -10.34 16.95 2.60
C ARG A 12 -10.03 17.99 3.66
N HIS A 13 -10.13 17.59 4.92
CA HIS A 13 -9.89 18.44 6.08
C HIS A 13 -8.59 18.10 6.81
N ASP A 14 -7.77 17.19 6.27
CA ASP A 14 -6.48 16.86 6.86
C ASP A 14 -5.51 18.02 6.70
N GLY A 15 -4.75 18.31 7.77
CA GLY A 15 -3.80 19.41 7.80
C GLY A 15 -2.72 19.26 6.74
N MET A 16 -2.09 18.08 6.65
CA MET A 16 -0.86 17.91 5.87
C MET A 16 -1.02 18.19 4.37
N PRO A 17 -1.94 17.61 3.60
CA PRO A 17 -2.01 17.91 2.18
C PRO A 17 -2.37 19.38 1.94
N ASN A 18 -3.28 19.95 2.74
CA ASN A 18 -3.72 21.33 2.61
C ASN A 18 -2.62 22.34 2.99
N GLU A 19 -1.80 22.04 3.99
CA GLU A 19 -0.66 22.89 4.39
C GLU A 19 0.42 22.92 3.33
N VAL A 20 0.74 21.77 2.72
CA VAL A 20 1.68 21.69 1.59
C VAL A 20 1.16 22.49 0.39
N ILE A 21 -0.12 22.37 0.05
CA ILE A 21 -0.75 23.12 -1.04
C ILE A 21 -0.68 24.62 -0.77
N ARG A 22 -1.02 25.08 0.45
CA ARG A 22 -0.89 26.49 0.85
C ARG A 22 0.54 26.98 0.75
N GLN A 23 1.51 26.17 1.18
CA GLN A 23 2.93 26.51 1.11
C GLN A 23 3.42 26.66 -0.32
N LEU A 24 3.04 25.75 -1.21
CA LEU A 24 3.37 25.83 -2.66
C LEU A 24 2.77 27.07 -3.30
N ASN A 25 1.49 27.37 -3.04
CA ASN A 25 0.85 28.58 -3.53
C ASN A 25 1.52 29.85 -3.00
N ALA A 26 1.90 29.89 -1.72
CA ALA A 26 2.63 31.00 -1.12
C ALA A 26 4.01 31.24 -1.77
N TRP A 27 4.63 30.19 -2.30
CA TRP A 27 5.88 30.28 -3.09
C TRP A 27 5.68 30.58 -4.57
N GLY A 28 4.45 30.93 -4.99
CA GLY A 28 4.13 31.32 -6.37
C GLY A 28 3.93 30.15 -7.33
N HIS A 29 3.76 28.93 -6.84
CA HIS A 29 3.38 27.77 -7.65
C HIS A 29 1.86 27.67 -7.76
N ARG A 30 1.35 27.10 -8.85
CA ARG A 30 -0.07 26.82 -9.01
C ARG A 30 -0.37 25.37 -8.68
N VAL A 31 -1.35 25.14 -7.81
CA VAL A 31 -1.77 23.79 -7.42
C VAL A 31 -3.25 23.62 -7.73
N ASP A 32 -3.54 22.69 -8.63
CA ASP A 32 -4.91 22.23 -8.92
C ASP A 32 -5.18 20.97 -8.06
N VAL A 33 -6.31 20.94 -7.36
CA VAL A 33 -6.70 19.82 -6.50
C VAL A 33 -7.76 18.99 -7.20
N VAL A 34 -7.45 17.72 -7.42
CA VAL A 34 -8.39 16.72 -7.95
C VAL A 34 -8.86 15.82 -6.83
N ARG A 35 -10.17 15.61 -6.72
CA ARG A 35 -10.80 14.73 -5.73
C ARG A 35 -11.37 13.50 -6.42
N PRO A 36 -10.67 12.36 -6.40
CA PRO A 36 -11.05 11.18 -7.18
C PRO A 36 -12.45 10.64 -6.87
N GLY A 37 -12.87 10.71 -5.60
CA GLY A 37 -14.20 10.25 -5.18
C GLY A 37 -15.33 11.27 -5.33
N GLY A 38 -15.01 12.52 -5.66
CA GLY A 38 -15.97 13.64 -5.67
C GLY A 38 -16.36 14.15 -7.07
N SER A 39 -15.81 13.59 -8.15
CA SER A 39 -16.00 14.09 -9.49
C SER A 39 -16.01 12.97 -10.53
N LEU A 40 -16.90 13.08 -11.53
CA LEU A 40 -16.78 12.29 -12.75
C LEU A 40 -15.64 12.88 -13.60
N LEU A 41 -14.64 12.07 -13.91
CA LEU A 41 -13.46 12.48 -14.66
C LEU A 41 -13.48 11.84 -16.05
N ARG A 42 -13.32 12.67 -17.10
CA ARG A 42 -13.05 12.18 -18.44
C ARG A 42 -11.54 11.98 -18.58
N MET A 43 -11.11 10.72 -18.47
CA MET A 43 -9.68 10.35 -18.41
C MET A 43 -8.85 10.91 -19.57
N SER A 44 -9.38 10.86 -20.80
CA SER A 44 -8.70 11.39 -21.99
C SER A 44 -8.43 12.90 -21.91
N GLU A 45 -9.29 13.69 -21.26
CA GLU A 45 -9.09 15.12 -21.07
C GLU A 45 -8.13 15.41 -19.91
N VAL A 46 -8.32 14.70 -18.79
CA VAL A 46 -7.46 14.84 -17.61
C VAL A 46 -6.01 14.50 -17.96
N MET A 47 -5.79 13.41 -18.72
CA MET A 47 -4.46 12.95 -19.11
C MET A 47 -3.90 13.69 -20.33
N GLY A 48 -4.76 14.14 -21.26
CA GLY A 48 -4.34 14.81 -22.49
C GLY A 48 -3.96 16.28 -22.34
N SER A 49 -4.25 16.90 -21.20
CA SER A 49 -4.04 18.34 -21.03
C SER A 49 -2.57 18.77 -20.99
N GLY A 50 -1.64 17.86 -20.62
CA GLY A 50 -0.18 18.14 -20.57
C GLY A 50 0.22 19.38 -19.77
N THR A 51 -0.70 19.91 -18.93
CA THR A 51 -0.59 21.24 -18.33
C THR A 51 0.07 21.26 -16.95
N HIS A 52 0.38 20.08 -16.39
CA HIS A 52 0.98 19.96 -15.05
C HIS A 52 2.41 19.43 -15.14
N ASP A 53 3.30 20.02 -14.38
CA ASP A 53 4.70 19.58 -14.26
C ASP A 53 4.82 18.26 -13.48
N ALA A 54 3.92 18.02 -12.50
CA ALA A 54 3.86 16.79 -11.76
C ALA A 54 2.48 16.53 -11.10
N TRP A 55 2.22 15.26 -10.83
CA TRP A 55 1.06 14.77 -10.11
C TRP A 55 1.48 14.21 -8.75
N VAL A 56 0.83 14.64 -7.68
CA VAL A 56 1.13 14.28 -6.29
C VAL A 56 -0.05 13.56 -5.70
N LEU A 57 0.19 12.44 -5.01
CA LEU A 57 -0.88 11.63 -4.45
C LEU A 57 -0.93 11.71 -2.92
N LYS A 58 -2.09 12.07 -2.39
CA LYS A 58 -2.47 11.85 -0.99
C LYS A 58 -3.84 11.19 -0.94
N THR A 59 -3.84 9.87 -0.98
CA THR A 59 -5.06 9.06 -0.95
C THR A 59 -4.95 7.92 0.05
N VAL A 60 -6.08 7.25 0.35
CA VAL A 60 -6.09 6.03 1.16
C VAL A 60 -5.67 4.81 0.32
N SER A 61 -5.18 3.78 0.98
CA SER A 61 -4.96 2.48 0.35
C SER A 61 -6.30 1.92 -0.18
N GLY A 62 -6.29 1.37 -1.38
CA GLY A 62 -7.51 0.87 -2.04
C GLY A 62 -8.42 1.94 -2.65
N GLY A 63 -8.10 3.24 -2.49
CA GLY A 63 -8.89 4.32 -3.09
C GLY A 63 -8.61 4.55 -4.58
N PRO A 64 -9.50 5.26 -5.30
CA PRO A 64 -9.40 5.47 -6.75
C PRO A 64 -8.23 6.37 -7.19
N GLY A 65 -7.62 7.11 -6.26
CA GLY A 65 -6.57 8.07 -6.56
C GLY A 65 -5.30 7.43 -7.12
N LEU A 66 -4.95 6.21 -6.68
CA LEU A 66 -3.78 5.51 -7.23
C LEU A 66 -3.96 5.16 -8.70
N THR A 67 -5.15 4.71 -9.12
CA THR A 67 -5.46 4.44 -10.53
C THR A 67 -5.30 5.69 -11.39
N LEU A 68 -5.71 6.87 -10.89
CA LEU A 68 -5.52 8.13 -11.60
C LEU A 68 -4.03 8.50 -11.71
N LEU A 69 -3.26 8.29 -10.66
CA LEU A 69 -1.82 8.56 -10.68
C LEU A 69 -1.09 7.61 -11.64
N GLU A 70 -1.46 6.32 -11.66
CA GLU A 70 -0.92 5.34 -12.60
C GLU A 70 -1.26 5.68 -14.05
N ALA A 71 -2.47 6.16 -14.30
CA ALA A 71 -2.86 6.65 -15.62
C ALA A 71 -2.04 7.89 -16.04
N ALA A 72 -1.78 8.82 -15.11
CA ALA A 72 -0.89 9.96 -15.36
C ALA A 72 0.53 9.50 -15.68
N ALA A 73 1.08 8.54 -14.91
CA ALA A 73 2.39 7.95 -15.18
C ALA A 73 2.44 7.24 -16.54
N ALA A 74 1.39 6.48 -16.89
CA ALA A 74 1.28 5.79 -18.17
C ALA A 74 1.20 6.77 -19.37
N ALA A 75 0.63 7.96 -19.13
CA ALA A 75 0.63 9.06 -20.10
C ALA A 75 1.96 9.84 -20.14
N GLY A 76 2.99 9.42 -19.43
CA GLY A 76 4.32 10.04 -19.42
C GLY A 76 4.46 11.23 -18.45
N MET A 77 3.50 11.46 -17.58
CA MET A 77 3.57 12.55 -16.61
C MET A 77 4.40 12.16 -15.37
N THR A 78 5.11 13.13 -14.82
CA THR A 78 5.85 12.96 -13.57
C THR A 78 4.89 12.74 -12.40
N THR A 79 5.17 11.74 -11.56
CA THR A 79 4.41 11.45 -10.34
C THR A 79 5.28 11.54 -9.10
N VAL A 80 4.72 11.94 -7.97
CA VAL A 80 5.39 12.10 -6.68
C VAL A 80 4.56 11.41 -5.57
N ASN A 81 5.06 10.33 -4.90
CA ASN A 81 6.20 9.53 -5.35
C ASN A 81 5.92 8.89 -6.73
N ASP A 82 6.89 8.12 -7.26
CA ASP A 82 6.64 7.29 -8.46
C ASP A 82 5.44 6.36 -8.21
N ALA A 83 4.50 6.31 -9.16
CA ALA A 83 3.27 5.53 -9.02
C ALA A 83 3.54 4.04 -8.78
N ARG A 84 4.62 3.48 -9.36
CA ARG A 84 5.03 2.08 -9.17
C ARG A 84 5.55 1.82 -7.75
N SER A 85 6.29 2.79 -7.19
CA SER A 85 6.78 2.76 -5.81
C SER A 85 5.61 2.78 -4.83
N ILE A 86 4.63 3.63 -5.08
CA ILE A 86 3.39 3.69 -4.29
C ILE A 86 2.64 2.35 -4.35
N ARG A 87 2.46 1.77 -5.54
CA ARG A 87 1.85 0.45 -5.71
C ARG A 87 2.58 -0.61 -4.90
N GLY A 88 3.91 -0.59 -4.93
CA GLY A 88 4.77 -1.56 -4.25
C GLY A 88 4.64 -1.57 -2.73
N VAL A 89 4.21 -0.47 -2.10
CA VAL A 89 4.08 -0.39 -0.63
C VAL A 89 2.64 -0.42 -0.12
N ARG A 90 1.66 -0.13 -0.98
CA ARG A 90 0.25 -0.13 -0.58
C ARG A 90 -0.35 -1.52 -0.43
N ASP A 91 0.15 -2.49 -1.17
CA ASP A 91 -0.12 -3.90 -0.95
C ASP A 91 0.93 -4.48 0.00
N LYS A 92 0.53 -4.81 1.23
CA LYS A 92 1.44 -5.29 2.28
C LYS A 92 2.06 -6.65 1.98
N ALA A 93 1.38 -7.50 1.19
CA ALA A 93 1.94 -8.77 0.76
C ALA A 93 3.07 -8.53 -0.25
N LEU A 94 2.84 -7.64 -1.23
CA LEU A 94 3.85 -7.22 -2.20
C LEU A 94 5.01 -6.50 -1.51
N ALA A 95 4.71 -5.59 -0.58
CA ALA A 95 5.73 -4.88 0.20
C ALA A 95 6.62 -5.86 0.97
N ALA A 96 6.04 -6.83 1.67
CA ALA A 96 6.81 -7.84 2.40
C ALA A 96 7.68 -8.69 1.47
N ALA A 97 7.16 -9.11 0.32
CA ALA A 97 7.92 -9.87 -0.66
C ALA A 97 9.13 -9.08 -1.20
N ILE A 98 8.91 -7.83 -1.63
CA ILE A 98 9.99 -6.95 -2.12
C ILE A 98 11.02 -6.72 -1.02
N GLY A 99 10.58 -6.30 0.17
CA GLY A 99 11.47 -5.94 1.27
C GLY A 99 12.36 -7.11 1.71
N ARG A 100 11.78 -8.29 1.93
CA ARG A 100 12.53 -9.48 2.32
C ARG A 100 13.52 -9.93 1.26
N THR A 101 13.14 -9.94 -0.01
CA THR A 101 14.06 -10.31 -1.10
C THR A 101 15.20 -9.31 -1.27
N ARG A 102 15.06 -8.09 -0.76
CA ARG A 102 16.08 -7.05 -0.75
C ARG A 102 16.81 -6.91 0.59
N GLY A 103 16.60 -7.85 1.51
CA GLY A 103 17.31 -7.91 2.79
C GLY A 103 16.82 -6.94 3.86
N LEU A 104 15.62 -6.36 3.73
CA LEU A 104 15.02 -5.59 4.81
C LEU A 104 14.59 -6.52 5.97
N PRO A 105 14.79 -6.12 7.22
CA PRO A 105 14.38 -6.87 8.40
C PRO A 105 12.86 -6.80 8.57
N MET A 106 12.13 -7.63 7.83
CA MET A 106 10.67 -7.74 7.88
C MET A 106 10.27 -9.14 8.35
N PRO A 107 9.16 -9.29 9.09
CA PRO A 107 8.72 -10.61 9.54
C PRO A 107 8.36 -11.52 8.35
N PRO A 108 8.47 -12.85 8.52
CA PRO A 108 7.86 -13.80 7.59
C PRO A 108 6.40 -13.44 7.35
N THR A 109 5.92 -13.59 6.12
CA THR A 109 4.57 -13.13 5.76
C THR A 109 3.85 -14.23 4.99
N TYR A 110 2.73 -14.66 5.52
CA TYR A 110 1.75 -15.51 4.86
C TYR A 110 0.72 -14.62 4.18
N ALA A 111 0.27 -14.99 2.99
CA ALA A 111 -0.78 -14.28 2.25
C ALA A 111 -1.91 -15.25 1.91
N ALA A 112 -3.14 -14.85 2.18
CA ALA A 112 -4.32 -15.66 1.97
C ALA A 112 -5.42 -14.85 1.28
N ALA A 113 -5.95 -15.35 0.15
CA ALA A 113 -7.08 -14.75 -0.55
C ALA A 113 -8.43 -15.08 0.11
N GLN A 114 -8.45 -16.09 0.99
CA GLN A 114 -9.61 -16.48 1.78
C GLN A 114 -9.18 -16.64 3.24
N PRO A 115 -9.94 -16.12 4.20
CA PRO A 115 -9.57 -16.17 5.61
C PRO A 115 -9.32 -17.59 6.12
N GLU A 116 -10.04 -18.58 5.62
CA GLU A 116 -9.95 -19.99 6.03
C GLU A 116 -8.58 -20.61 5.74
N LEU A 117 -7.86 -20.12 4.72
CA LEU A 117 -6.50 -20.58 4.40
C LEU A 117 -5.48 -20.25 5.49
N LEU A 118 -5.79 -19.28 6.35
CA LEU A 118 -4.92 -18.95 7.49
C LEU A 118 -4.82 -20.09 8.52
N ARG A 119 -5.72 -21.08 8.47
CA ARG A 119 -5.63 -22.33 9.27
C ARG A 119 -4.38 -23.15 8.98
N GLU A 120 -3.82 -22.97 7.78
CA GLU A 120 -2.61 -23.67 7.33
C GLU A 120 -1.33 -23.10 7.94
N VAL A 121 -1.39 -21.92 8.60
CA VAL A 121 -0.23 -21.34 9.28
C VAL A 121 0.15 -22.25 10.47
N PRO A 122 1.42 -22.70 10.55
CA PRO A 122 1.85 -23.60 11.61
C PRO A 122 1.60 -23.04 13.02
N ALA A 123 1.16 -23.89 13.95
CA ALA A 123 0.91 -23.47 15.32
C ALA A 123 2.15 -22.88 16.04
N ALA A 124 3.35 -23.26 15.60
CA ALA A 124 4.61 -22.72 16.13
C ALA A 124 4.88 -21.26 15.77
N GLU A 125 4.15 -20.71 14.78
CA GLU A 125 4.28 -19.30 14.34
C GLU A 125 3.45 -18.31 15.18
N TYR A 126 2.56 -18.84 16.05
CA TYR A 126 1.74 -18.01 16.92
C TYR A 126 2.55 -17.42 18.09
N PRO A 127 2.20 -16.21 18.56
CA PRO A 127 1.07 -15.36 18.14
C PRO A 127 1.26 -14.77 16.74
N LEU A 128 0.13 -14.49 16.04
CA LEU A 128 0.12 -13.89 14.70
C LEU A 128 -0.48 -12.48 14.74
N VAL A 129 0.02 -11.61 13.86
CA VAL A 129 -0.64 -10.37 13.49
C VAL A 129 -1.34 -10.59 12.15
N VAL A 130 -2.67 -10.55 12.15
CA VAL A 130 -3.51 -10.73 10.96
C VAL A 130 -4.09 -9.37 10.55
N LYS A 131 -3.96 -9.01 9.27
CA LYS A 131 -4.44 -7.72 8.75
C LYS A 131 -4.73 -7.80 7.24
N PRO A 132 -5.63 -6.95 6.69
CA PRO A 132 -5.79 -6.81 5.25
C PRO A 132 -4.49 -6.34 4.57
N ALA A 133 -4.22 -6.86 3.38
CA ALA A 133 -3.04 -6.47 2.61
C ALA A 133 -3.09 -5.01 2.14
N ASP A 134 -4.28 -4.49 1.83
CA ASP A 134 -4.54 -3.13 1.35
C ASP A 134 -5.04 -2.17 2.45
N GLY A 135 -5.09 -2.62 3.70
CA GLY A 135 -5.55 -1.84 4.86
C GLY A 135 -4.63 -0.68 5.22
N SER A 136 -5.19 0.39 5.79
CA SER A 136 -4.47 1.57 6.28
C SER A 136 -4.88 1.97 7.69
N SER A 137 -4.03 2.76 8.37
CA SER A 137 -4.31 3.40 9.67
C SER A 137 -4.56 2.45 10.84
N GLY A 138 -3.98 1.25 10.82
CA GLY A 138 -4.10 0.26 11.91
C GLY A 138 -5.50 -0.35 12.07
N ARG A 139 -6.44 -0.03 11.19
CA ARG A 139 -7.79 -0.63 11.20
C ARG A 139 -7.70 -2.09 10.75
N ALA A 140 -8.50 -2.94 11.39
CA ALA A 140 -8.55 -4.38 11.14
C ALA A 140 -7.18 -5.09 11.32
N VAL A 141 -6.34 -4.61 12.25
CA VAL A 141 -5.12 -5.31 12.68
C VAL A 141 -5.46 -6.12 13.93
N HIS A 142 -5.28 -7.41 13.86
CA HIS A 142 -5.65 -8.34 14.93
C HIS A 142 -4.42 -9.09 15.43
N LEU A 143 -4.20 -9.08 16.74
CA LEU A 143 -3.28 -10.01 17.41
C LEU A 143 -4.07 -11.29 17.70
N VAL A 144 -3.55 -12.43 17.27
CA VAL A 144 -4.19 -13.75 17.38
C VAL A 144 -3.22 -14.66 18.09
N SER A 145 -3.52 -15.02 19.33
CA SER A 145 -2.59 -15.75 20.21
C SER A 145 -2.56 -17.26 19.96
N SER A 146 -3.61 -17.80 19.31
CA SER A 146 -3.74 -19.25 19.10
C SER A 146 -4.61 -19.57 17.88
N PRO A 147 -4.54 -20.81 17.35
CA PRO A 147 -5.47 -21.29 16.32
C PRO A 147 -6.94 -21.18 16.72
N ALA A 148 -7.27 -21.34 17.99
CA ALA A 148 -8.66 -21.20 18.48
C ALA A 148 -9.15 -19.74 18.38
N GLU A 149 -8.31 -18.77 18.67
CA GLU A 149 -8.63 -17.35 18.46
C GLU A 149 -8.76 -17.01 16.99
N LEU A 150 -7.94 -17.62 16.11
CA LEU A 150 -8.09 -17.49 14.67
C LEU A 150 -9.48 -17.93 14.21
N GLU A 151 -9.94 -19.11 14.64
CA GLU A 151 -11.29 -19.60 14.30
C GLU A 151 -12.40 -18.63 14.68
N ALA A 152 -12.29 -18.01 15.86
CA ALA A 152 -13.24 -17.00 16.31
C ALA A 152 -13.17 -15.69 15.51
N LEU A 153 -12.03 -15.40 14.89
CA LEU A 153 -11.81 -14.20 14.08
C LEU A 153 -12.29 -14.35 12.62
N LEU A 154 -12.19 -15.55 12.03
CA LEU A 154 -12.48 -15.79 10.59
C LEU A 154 -13.80 -15.18 10.11
N PRO A 155 -14.94 -15.27 10.82
CA PRO A 155 -16.19 -14.66 10.35
C PRO A 155 -16.12 -13.13 10.20
N ARG A 156 -15.26 -12.48 10.98
CA ARG A 156 -15.07 -11.02 10.94
C ARG A 156 -14.16 -10.58 9.79
N LEU A 157 -13.36 -11.49 9.23
CA LEU A 157 -12.49 -11.26 8.10
C LEU A 157 -13.19 -11.56 6.76
N ALA A 158 -14.41 -12.10 6.81
CA ALA A 158 -15.20 -12.37 5.62
C ALA A 158 -15.45 -11.07 4.83
N GLY A 159 -15.14 -11.09 3.52
CA GLY A 159 -15.26 -9.93 2.64
C GLY A 159 -13.97 -9.14 2.43
N GLU A 160 -12.91 -9.41 3.19
CA GLU A 160 -11.58 -8.89 2.87
C GLU A 160 -11.02 -9.61 1.62
N HIS A 161 -10.36 -8.85 0.74
CA HIS A 161 -9.86 -9.41 -0.53
C HIS A 161 -8.60 -10.26 -0.36
N MET A 162 -7.62 -9.72 0.32
CA MET A 162 -6.35 -10.38 0.62
C MET A 162 -5.98 -10.09 2.06
N LEU A 163 -5.64 -11.11 2.80
CA LEU A 163 -5.13 -11.04 4.15
C LEU A 163 -3.65 -11.38 4.18
N ILE A 164 -2.93 -10.78 5.12
CA ILE A 164 -1.61 -11.25 5.51
C ILE A 164 -1.62 -11.66 6.97
N ALA A 165 -0.82 -12.68 7.30
CA ALA A 165 -0.50 -13.07 8.65
C ALA A 165 1.02 -13.08 8.84
N GLN A 166 1.48 -12.54 9.96
CA GLN A 166 2.89 -12.38 10.31
C GLN A 166 3.09 -12.83 11.76
N PRO A 167 4.15 -13.59 12.10
CA PRO A 167 4.51 -13.82 13.47
C PRO A 167 4.64 -12.52 14.24
N TYR A 168 4.09 -12.48 15.44
CA TYR A 168 4.16 -11.29 16.29
C TYR A 168 5.59 -11.01 16.73
N VAL A 169 6.04 -9.80 16.51
CA VAL A 169 7.34 -9.32 17.00
C VAL A 169 7.17 -8.80 18.41
N THR A 170 7.77 -9.51 19.38
CA THR A 170 7.80 -9.07 20.79
C THR A 170 8.45 -7.68 20.87
N ASN A 171 7.78 -6.75 21.54
CA ASN A 171 8.21 -5.35 21.63
C ASN A 171 7.71 -4.72 22.93
N SER A 172 8.11 -3.47 23.19
CA SER A 172 7.76 -2.70 24.40
C SER A 172 6.34 -2.12 24.41
N GLY A 173 5.52 -2.40 23.40
CA GLY A 173 4.21 -1.77 23.22
C GLY A 173 4.27 -0.41 22.48
N THR A 174 5.47 0.02 22.09
CA THR A 174 5.70 1.21 21.28
C THR A 174 6.31 0.86 19.94
N ASP A 175 6.08 1.68 18.93
CA ASP A 175 6.79 1.65 17.65
C ASP A 175 7.55 2.97 17.40
N ILE A 176 8.60 2.86 16.59
CA ILE A 176 9.34 4.02 16.07
C ILE A 176 8.82 4.28 14.66
N LYS A 177 8.13 5.40 14.50
CA LYS A 177 7.76 5.91 13.19
C LYS A 177 8.86 6.79 12.63
N VAL A 178 9.50 6.35 11.55
CA VAL A 178 10.50 7.15 10.85
C VAL A 178 9.86 7.80 9.63
N TYR A 179 10.04 9.10 9.47
CA TYR A 179 9.61 9.88 8.32
C TYR A 179 10.82 10.22 7.44
N GLY A 180 10.78 9.82 6.15
CA GLY A 180 11.73 10.22 5.13
C GLY A 180 11.16 11.38 4.31
N VAL A 181 11.89 12.48 4.21
CA VAL A 181 11.49 13.68 3.47
C VAL A 181 12.70 14.24 2.71
N GLY A 182 12.79 13.96 1.40
CA GLY A 182 13.86 14.51 0.58
C GLY A 182 15.29 14.18 1.07
N GLY A 183 15.48 12.94 1.57
CA GLY A 183 16.75 12.45 2.09
C GLY A 183 17.00 12.72 3.58
N GLU A 184 16.19 13.54 4.24
CA GLU A 184 16.27 13.75 5.70
C GLU A 184 15.35 12.74 6.43
N LEU A 185 15.79 12.26 7.60
CA LEU A 185 15.06 11.31 8.43
C LEU A 185 14.69 11.90 9.78
N PHE A 186 13.44 11.67 10.20
CA PHE A 186 12.90 12.14 11.48
C PHE A 186 12.20 10.98 12.17
N ALA A 187 12.41 10.81 13.48
CA ALA A 187 11.78 9.72 14.23
C ALA A 187 10.84 10.23 15.32
N THR A 188 9.72 9.52 15.45
CA THR A 188 8.81 9.64 16.58
C THR A 188 8.59 8.27 17.21
N GLU A 189 8.44 8.26 18.52
CA GLU A 189 7.95 7.11 19.28
C GLU A 189 6.47 7.30 19.55
N ARG A 190 5.70 6.26 19.34
CA ARG A 190 4.26 6.27 19.59
C ARG A 190 3.80 4.91 20.12
N CYS A 191 2.58 4.87 20.64
CA CYS A 191 1.94 3.63 21.04
C CYS A 191 1.68 2.74 19.82
N SER A 192 1.99 1.45 19.96
CA SER A 192 1.64 0.46 18.94
C SER A 192 0.12 0.31 18.83
N PRO A 193 -0.44 0.19 17.60
CA PRO A 193 -1.88 -0.04 17.42
C PRO A 193 -2.40 -1.31 18.11
N LEU A 194 -1.54 -2.30 18.35
CA LEU A 194 -1.89 -3.54 19.03
C LEU A 194 -1.89 -3.40 20.57
N HIS A 195 -1.24 -2.37 21.09
CA HIS A 195 -1.11 -2.12 22.53
C HIS A 195 -1.46 -0.66 22.84
N PRO A 196 -2.73 -0.23 22.63
CA PRO A 196 -3.13 1.13 22.85
C PRO A 196 -3.01 1.52 24.31
N ASP A 197 -2.14 2.47 24.61
CA ASP A 197 -1.98 3.06 25.94
C ASP A 197 -2.18 4.59 25.84
N PRO A 198 -3.27 5.15 26.40
CA PRO A 198 -3.55 6.58 26.35
C PRO A 198 -2.52 7.43 27.09
N ALA A 199 -1.68 6.84 27.93
CA ALA A 199 -0.59 7.54 28.62
C ALA A 199 0.62 7.78 27.69
N VAL A 200 0.78 6.98 26.65
CA VAL A 200 1.87 7.11 25.67
C VAL A 200 1.47 8.13 24.60
N ARG A 201 2.08 9.31 24.66
CA ARG A 201 1.89 10.34 23.64
C ARG A 201 2.99 10.25 22.59
N GLU A 202 2.60 10.43 21.30
CA GLU A 202 3.57 10.55 20.22
C GLU A 202 4.55 11.70 20.50
N ARG A 203 5.85 11.38 20.48
CA ARG A 203 6.92 12.34 20.75
C ARG A 203 8.11 12.11 19.83
N ARG A 204 8.84 13.18 19.52
CA ARG A 204 10.09 13.07 18.79
C ARG A 204 11.12 12.34 19.65
N VAL A 205 11.91 11.48 18.99
CA VAL A 205 13.02 10.76 19.62
C VAL A 205 14.28 10.88 18.76
N PRO A 206 15.46 10.77 19.37
CA PRO A 206 16.69 10.59 18.61
C PRO A 206 16.62 9.33 17.75
N LEU A 207 17.08 9.42 16.53
CA LEU A 207 17.13 8.29 15.60
C LEU A 207 18.46 7.54 15.80
N SER A 208 18.38 6.26 16.17
CA SER A 208 19.59 5.42 16.25
C SER A 208 20.19 5.19 14.86
N ALA A 209 21.50 4.97 14.80
CA ALA A 209 22.20 4.73 13.54
C ALA A 209 21.65 3.50 12.80
N GLU A 210 21.28 2.46 13.51
CA GLU A 210 20.73 1.23 12.97
C GLU A 210 19.36 1.46 12.34
N VAL A 211 18.42 2.09 13.05
CA VAL A 211 17.09 2.42 12.54
C VAL A 211 17.20 3.41 11.37
N ALA A 212 18.14 4.37 11.42
CA ALA A 212 18.40 5.29 10.32
C ALA A 212 18.87 4.56 9.05
N ALA A 213 19.77 3.60 9.18
CA ALA A 213 20.25 2.79 8.06
C ALA A 213 19.11 1.96 7.42
N ILE A 214 18.28 1.33 8.26
CA ILE A 214 17.11 0.57 7.80
C ILE A 214 16.11 1.49 7.08
N ALA A 215 15.78 2.66 7.65
CA ALA A 215 14.86 3.59 7.03
C ALA A 215 15.38 4.12 5.69
N ALA A 216 16.67 4.45 5.60
CA ALA A 216 17.30 4.84 4.33
C ALA A 216 17.25 3.70 3.30
N GLN A 217 17.52 2.46 3.73
CA GLN A 217 17.41 1.27 2.87
C GLN A 217 15.97 1.07 2.37
N VAL A 218 14.95 1.29 3.20
CA VAL A 218 13.54 1.24 2.80
C VAL A 218 13.25 2.24 1.68
N GLY A 219 13.68 3.50 1.81
CA GLY A 219 13.55 4.50 0.74
C GLY A 219 14.18 4.03 -0.57
N ALA A 220 15.41 3.48 -0.51
CA ALA A 220 16.12 2.99 -1.69
C ALA A 220 15.47 1.73 -2.31
N VAL A 221 15.04 0.76 -1.49
CA VAL A 221 14.43 -0.50 -1.95
C VAL A 221 13.12 -0.27 -2.67
N TYR A 222 12.28 0.62 -2.14
CA TYR A 222 10.97 0.91 -2.73
C TYR A 222 10.98 2.11 -3.69
N GLY A 223 12.08 2.87 -3.76
CA GLY A 223 12.16 4.07 -4.59
C GLY A 223 11.26 5.20 -4.08
N LEU A 224 11.23 5.42 -2.76
CA LEU A 224 10.40 6.43 -2.11
C LEU A 224 11.27 7.58 -1.61
N ASP A 225 10.83 8.81 -1.86
CA ASP A 225 11.45 10.04 -1.37
C ASP A 225 10.63 10.71 -0.26
N LEU A 226 9.32 10.48 -0.25
CA LEU A 226 8.36 10.92 0.77
C LEU A 226 7.70 9.69 1.36
N TYR A 227 8.10 9.27 2.56
CA TYR A 227 7.62 8.01 3.11
C TYR A 227 7.59 8.00 4.65
N GLY A 228 6.93 7.00 5.19
CA GLY A 228 6.96 6.64 6.59
C GLY A 228 7.25 5.17 6.77
N VAL A 229 8.05 4.83 7.76
CA VAL A 229 8.39 3.46 8.13
C VAL A 229 8.01 3.22 9.57
N ASP A 230 7.28 2.15 9.85
CA ASP A 230 6.96 1.71 11.20
C ASP A 230 7.94 0.60 11.60
N VAL A 231 8.74 0.86 12.63
CA VAL A 231 9.80 -0.03 13.11
C VAL A 231 9.51 -0.44 14.55
N LEU A 232 9.44 -1.75 14.79
CA LEU A 232 9.42 -2.31 16.14
C LEU A 232 10.85 -2.62 16.59
N LEU A 233 11.13 -2.34 17.86
CA LEU A 233 12.39 -2.74 18.49
C LEU A 233 12.17 -4.10 19.16
N GLY A 234 12.52 -5.16 18.45
CA GLY A 234 12.43 -6.54 18.93
C GLY A 234 13.71 -6.98 19.66
N PRO A 235 13.70 -8.19 20.27
CA PRO A 235 14.86 -8.72 20.98
C PRO A 235 16.08 -8.96 20.06
N ASP A 236 15.84 -9.26 18.79
CA ASP A 236 16.88 -9.53 17.80
C ASP A 236 17.22 -8.30 16.94
N GLY A 237 16.75 -7.12 17.32
CA GLY A 237 16.97 -5.86 16.62
C GLY A 237 15.71 -5.23 16.00
N PRO A 238 15.87 -4.14 15.25
CA PRO A 238 14.77 -3.42 14.63
C PRO A 238 14.11 -4.21 13.49
N VAL A 239 12.76 -4.22 13.46
CA VAL A 239 11.96 -4.91 12.46
C VAL A 239 10.98 -3.94 11.79
N VAL A 240 10.98 -3.87 10.46
CA VAL A 240 10.04 -3.06 9.67
C VAL A 240 8.71 -3.79 9.56
N VAL A 241 7.62 -3.16 10.00
CA VAL A 241 6.27 -3.77 10.00
C VAL A 241 5.27 -3.06 9.10
N ASP A 242 5.55 -1.83 8.69
CA ASP A 242 4.73 -1.11 7.70
C ASP A 242 5.55 -0.03 6.98
N VAL A 243 5.19 0.25 5.72
CA VAL A 243 5.76 1.33 4.90
C VAL A 243 4.63 2.12 4.27
N ASN A 244 4.68 3.45 4.38
CA ASN A 244 3.64 4.36 3.90
C ASN A 244 4.22 5.36 2.90
N ASP A 245 3.55 5.54 1.76
CA ASP A 245 3.99 6.37 0.63
C ASP A 245 3.82 7.89 0.80
N PHE A 246 2.93 8.34 1.65
CA PHE A 246 2.75 9.77 1.98
C PHE A 246 2.08 9.88 3.36
N PRO A 247 2.86 9.76 4.44
CA PRO A 247 2.34 9.84 5.81
C PRO A 247 1.89 11.27 6.17
N SER A 248 1.41 11.44 7.39
CA SER A 248 1.02 12.76 7.92
C SER A 248 2.21 13.65 8.29
N PHE A 249 3.43 13.11 8.33
CA PHE A 249 4.65 13.81 8.76
C PHE A 249 4.51 14.54 10.11
N ARG A 250 3.73 13.95 11.02
CA ARG A 250 3.54 14.48 12.37
C ARG A 250 4.90 14.61 13.07
N GLN A 251 5.03 15.65 13.89
CA GLN A 251 6.26 15.93 14.64
C GLN A 251 7.52 16.22 13.79
N VAL A 252 7.43 16.21 12.45
CA VAL A 252 8.52 16.69 11.59
C VAL A 252 8.54 18.22 11.66
N PRO A 253 9.68 18.86 12.01
CA PRO A 253 9.79 20.31 12.04
C PRO A 253 9.54 20.89 10.64
N ASP A 254 8.77 21.98 10.55
CA ASP A 254 8.47 22.64 9.27
C ASP A 254 8.01 21.68 8.17
N ALA A 255 7.22 20.66 8.54
CA ALA A 255 6.82 19.55 7.68
C ALA A 255 6.28 20.02 6.33
N ALA A 256 5.34 20.98 6.32
CA ALA A 256 4.75 21.49 5.10
C ALA A 256 5.79 22.07 4.13
N ALA A 257 6.73 22.85 4.65
CA ALA A 257 7.78 23.46 3.84
C ALA A 257 8.81 22.43 3.32
N ARG A 258 9.16 21.42 4.14
CA ARG A 258 10.06 20.32 3.73
C ARG A 258 9.42 19.46 2.65
N VAL A 259 8.19 19.02 2.85
CA VAL A 259 7.43 18.24 1.87
C VAL A 259 7.25 19.03 0.58
N ALA A 260 6.88 20.32 0.66
CA ALA A 260 6.75 21.17 -0.52
C ALA A 260 8.06 21.28 -1.32
N ARG A 261 9.22 21.47 -0.64
CA ARG A 261 10.54 21.48 -1.31
C ARG A 261 10.86 20.14 -1.97
N ALA A 262 10.61 19.02 -1.29
CA ALA A 262 10.83 17.69 -1.84
C ALA A 262 9.94 17.46 -3.09
N VAL A 263 8.65 17.80 -3.02
CA VAL A 263 7.74 17.74 -4.17
C VAL A 263 8.27 18.54 -5.36
N LEU A 264 8.74 19.76 -5.14
CA LEU A 264 9.31 20.61 -6.20
C LEU A 264 10.61 20.03 -6.76
N GLY A 265 11.45 19.45 -5.92
CA GLY A 265 12.68 18.79 -6.34
C GLY A 265 12.40 17.60 -7.24
N LEU A 266 11.50 16.72 -6.83
CA LEU A 266 11.08 15.53 -7.57
C LEU A 266 10.35 15.89 -8.88
N ALA A 267 9.49 16.91 -8.84
CA ALA A 267 8.82 17.41 -10.04
C ALA A 267 9.81 17.94 -11.10
N ARG A 268 10.92 18.55 -10.68
CA ARG A 268 11.99 19.01 -11.60
C ARG A 268 12.86 17.87 -12.11
N ALA A 269 13.14 16.88 -11.26
CA ALA A 269 13.92 15.70 -11.64
C ALA A 269 13.20 14.81 -12.67
N GLY A 270 11.86 14.83 -12.66
CA GLY A 270 11.02 13.95 -13.46
C GLY A 270 10.93 12.53 -12.88
N SER A 271 9.90 11.79 -13.27
CA SER A 271 9.81 10.36 -12.95
C SER A 271 10.70 9.56 -13.90
N PRO A 272 11.32 8.46 -13.43
CA PRO A 272 12.05 7.52 -14.29
C PRO A 272 11.20 6.95 -15.44
N THR A 273 9.87 6.90 -15.27
CA THR A 273 8.90 6.49 -16.29
C THR A 273 8.63 7.56 -17.36
N ALA A 274 8.84 8.82 -17.05
CA ALA A 274 8.63 9.94 -17.97
C ALA A 274 9.78 10.10 -18.98
N GLN A 275 10.91 9.44 -18.78
CA GLN A 275 11.98 9.44 -19.76
C GLN A 275 11.67 8.40 -20.86
N PRO A 276 11.58 8.79 -22.14
CA PRO A 276 11.52 7.83 -23.23
C PRO A 276 12.78 6.97 -23.12
N ALA A 277 12.62 5.64 -23.21
CA ALA A 277 13.73 4.70 -23.17
C ALA A 277 14.76 5.11 -24.24
N ALA A 278 15.80 5.82 -23.84
CA ALA A 278 16.98 6.00 -24.67
C ALA A 278 17.50 4.60 -24.97
N GLY A 279 17.50 4.22 -26.24
CA GLY A 279 17.70 2.87 -26.76
C GLY A 279 18.88 2.09 -26.18
N GLY A 280 18.72 1.62 -24.97
CA GLY A 280 19.60 0.70 -24.28
C GLY A 280 18.99 -0.69 -24.32
N ARG A 281 19.68 -1.63 -24.96
CA ARG A 281 19.32 -3.05 -24.95
C ARG A 281 19.02 -3.53 -23.52
N PRO A 282 17.96 -4.32 -23.30
CA PRO A 282 17.69 -4.88 -21.99
C PRO A 282 18.91 -5.71 -21.54
N ARG A 283 19.47 -5.35 -20.38
CA ARG A 283 20.43 -6.21 -19.70
C ARG A 283 19.65 -7.40 -19.17
N THR A 284 19.74 -8.52 -19.89
CA THR A 284 19.32 -9.82 -19.41
C THR A 284 20.22 -10.24 -18.27
N HIS A 285 19.88 -9.91 -17.04
CA HIS A 285 20.41 -10.64 -15.90
C HIS A 285 19.59 -11.93 -15.75
N GLY A 286 19.99 -12.94 -16.51
CA GLY A 286 19.54 -14.32 -16.29
C GLY A 286 20.09 -14.82 -14.97
N LEU A 287 19.27 -14.92 -13.96
CA LEU A 287 19.46 -15.87 -12.87
C LEU A 287 18.70 -17.13 -13.29
N PRO A 288 19.37 -18.28 -13.45
CA PRO A 288 18.67 -19.54 -13.67
C PRO A 288 17.93 -19.91 -12.40
N LEU A 289 16.60 -19.98 -12.50
CA LEU A 289 15.78 -20.64 -11.49
C LEU A 289 16.14 -22.14 -11.51
N PRO A 290 16.34 -22.80 -10.37
CA PRO A 290 16.52 -24.24 -10.34
C PRO A 290 15.20 -24.89 -10.79
N ILE A 291 15.28 -25.67 -11.87
CA ILE A 291 14.20 -26.50 -12.35
C ILE A 291 14.07 -27.67 -11.34
N PRO A 292 12.89 -27.89 -10.72
CA PRO A 292 12.70 -29.09 -9.91
C PRO A 292 12.74 -30.32 -10.82
N ALA A 293 13.43 -31.35 -10.36
CA ALA A 293 13.59 -32.62 -11.08
C ALA A 293 12.23 -33.21 -11.45
N GLN A 294 12.10 -33.62 -12.70
CA GLN A 294 10.92 -34.27 -13.24
C GLN A 294 10.62 -35.56 -12.49
N GLY A 295 9.49 -35.61 -11.79
CA GLY A 295 8.89 -36.85 -11.29
C GLY A 295 8.30 -37.65 -12.44
N SER A 296 8.40 -38.96 -12.35
CA SER A 296 8.03 -39.98 -13.31
C SER A 296 6.61 -39.86 -13.90
N PRO A 297 6.37 -40.37 -15.12
CA PRO A 297 5.09 -40.23 -15.80
C PRO A 297 4.00 -41.09 -15.16
N LEU A 298 2.88 -40.45 -14.86
CA LEU A 298 1.63 -41.13 -14.49
C LEU A 298 1.09 -41.91 -15.69
N GLN A 299 0.91 -43.23 -15.51
CA GLN A 299 0.31 -44.11 -16.47
C GLN A 299 -1.18 -43.72 -16.74
N ALA A 300 -1.49 -43.45 -17.97
CA ALA A 300 -2.85 -43.25 -18.42
C ALA A 300 -3.63 -44.55 -18.40
N SER A 301 -4.64 -44.68 -17.56
CA SER A 301 -5.65 -45.72 -17.60
C SER A 301 -6.77 -45.29 -18.55
N SER A 302 -6.88 -45.94 -19.67
CA SER A 302 -7.97 -45.77 -20.63
C SER A 302 -9.20 -46.60 -20.20
N ALA A 303 -10.34 -45.96 -19.97
CA ALA A 303 -11.64 -46.59 -19.94
C ALA A 303 -12.59 -45.85 -20.93
N PRO A 304 -13.45 -46.57 -21.72
CA PRO A 304 -14.21 -45.99 -22.81
C PRO A 304 -15.46 -45.27 -22.33
N GLY A 305 -15.64 -44.03 -22.80
CA GLY A 305 -16.81 -43.23 -22.51
C GLY A 305 -18.01 -43.54 -23.38
N THR A 306 -19.17 -43.61 -22.76
CA THR A 306 -20.48 -43.65 -23.39
C THR A 306 -20.96 -42.23 -23.73
N PRO A 307 -21.60 -41.96 -24.88
CA PRO A 307 -22.07 -40.63 -25.23
C PRO A 307 -23.36 -40.27 -24.49
N VAL A 308 -23.35 -39.10 -23.82
CA VAL A 308 -24.55 -38.50 -23.24
C VAL A 308 -25.26 -37.66 -24.29
N GLN A 309 -26.53 -37.99 -24.59
CA GLN A 309 -27.41 -37.22 -25.44
C GLN A 309 -27.85 -35.92 -24.75
N ALA A 310 -27.73 -34.80 -25.46
CA ALA A 310 -28.27 -33.52 -25.05
C ALA A 310 -29.78 -33.46 -25.28
N GLY A 311 -30.54 -33.26 -24.19
CA GLY A 311 -31.98 -32.95 -24.26
C GLY A 311 -32.23 -31.45 -24.33
N PRO A 312 -33.35 -30.99 -24.89
CA PRO A 312 -33.61 -29.57 -25.12
C PRO A 312 -33.98 -28.80 -23.84
N VAL A 313 -33.40 -27.63 -23.69
CA VAL A 313 -33.71 -26.67 -22.62
C VAL A 313 -35.03 -25.95 -22.96
N GLN A 314 -36.07 -26.12 -22.14
CA GLN A 314 -37.27 -25.31 -22.19
C GLN A 314 -37.05 -23.97 -21.44
N ALA A 315 -37.33 -22.87 -22.14
CA ALA A 315 -37.40 -21.55 -21.58
C ALA A 315 -38.71 -21.32 -20.81
N GLY A 316 -38.63 -21.05 -19.53
CA GLY A 316 -39.77 -20.62 -18.72
C GLY A 316 -39.92 -19.08 -18.72
N PRO A 317 -41.13 -18.55 -18.51
CA PRO A 317 -41.43 -17.14 -18.70
C PRO A 317 -40.93 -16.26 -17.56
N VAL A 318 -40.38 -15.08 -17.97
CA VAL A 318 -39.97 -13.99 -17.11
C VAL A 318 -41.19 -13.31 -16.50
N GLN A 319 -41.32 -13.30 -15.18
CA GLN A 319 -42.30 -12.48 -14.46
C GLN A 319 -41.66 -11.13 -14.08
N SER A 320 -42.26 -10.04 -14.52
CA SER A 320 -42.00 -8.67 -14.06
C SER A 320 -42.54 -8.44 -12.64
N PRO A 321 -41.84 -7.74 -11.77
CA PRO A 321 -42.41 -7.30 -10.52
C PRO A 321 -43.22 -6.00 -10.69
N ALA A 322 -44.45 -6.05 -10.14
CA ALA A 322 -45.41 -4.96 -10.09
C ALA A 322 -44.95 -3.80 -9.19
N ARG A 323 -45.35 -2.60 -9.60
CA ARG A 323 -45.31 -1.35 -8.81
C ARG A 323 -46.26 -1.46 -7.60
N ALA A 324 -45.79 -1.07 -6.44
CA ALA A 324 -46.63 -0.62 -5.30
C ALA A 324 -46.03 0.74 -4.90
N GLY A 325 -46.73 1.71 -4.91
CA GLY A 325 -47.82 2.40 -4.36
C GLY A 325 -47.34 3.36 -3.26
N GLU A 326 -47.43 4.71 -3.56
CA GLU A 326 -47.31 5.79 -2.58
C GLU A 326 -48.24 5.58 -1.39
N ALA A 327 -47.77 5.94 -0.18
CA ALA A 327 -48.59 6.57 0.86
C ALA A 327 -47.70 7.36 1.83
N ALA A 328 -48.09 8.62 1.99
CA ALA A 328 -47.55 9.63 2.87
C ALA A 328 -47.71 9.27 4.37
N LEU A 329 -46.75 9.68 5.18
CA LEU A 329 -46.87 10.63 6.31
C LEU A 329 -45.50 10.98 6.86
#